data_d5503415e1505eb2cf57c58a3b56e959
#
_entry.id   d5503415e1505eb2cf57c58a3b56e959
#
_cell.length_a   1.000
_cell.length_b   1.000
_cell.length_c   1.000
_cell.angle_alpha   90.00
_cell.angle_beta   90.00
_cell.angle_gamma   90.00
#
_symmetry.space_group_name_H-M   'P 1'
#
loop_
_entity.id
_entity.type
_entity.pdbx_description
1 polymer ?
#
loop_
_entity_poly.entity_id
_entity_poly.type
_entity_poly.pdbx_seq_one_letter_code
_entity_poly.pdbx_strand_id
1 'polypeptide(L)'
;IELGPKGTGKSHVYSEFSPHGILISGGEVTVPKLFVHNGTGKLGLVGYWDVVAFDEFAGKQKRVDKALVDIMKNYMANKSFSRGVETLGAEASMVFVGNTDHTVPYMLKHSDLFDPLPEKFHDSAFLDRLHSYIPGWEVDVIRGEMFSSGYGFVVDYLAEILRSLRSHDFSDRYKGLFALSDEISTRDRDGINKTFSGLMKILFPHGEATESEVEDVLRCAIEGRKRVKDQLLRIDTTYPAVRFAYQGKDGVERLVSALEEGEYPNHYHRRVASD
;
A
#
# COMPACT_ATOMS: atom_id res chain seq x y z
N ILE A 1 -0.17 1.63 -1.47
CA ILE A 1 -0.10 2.90 -2.22
C ILE A 1 0.77 3.90 -1.46
N GLU A 2 1.54 4.72 -2.17
CA GLU A 2 2.33 5.82 -1.63
C GLU A 2 2.04 7.11 -2.42
N LEU A 3 1.42 8.08 -1.78
CA LEU A 3 1.15 9.40 -2.35
C LEU A 3 1.81 10.47 -1.48
N GLY A 4 2.39 11.50 -2.12
CA GLY A 4 3.05 12.56 -1.37
C GLY A 4 3.73 13.58 -2.27
N PRO A 5 4.37 14.62 -1.69
CA PRO A 5 5.00 15.69 -2.45
C PRO A 5 6.15 15.17 -3.33
N LYS A 6 6.54 15.98 -4.31
CA LYS A 6 7.70 15.71 -5.17
C LYS A 6 9.01 15.79 -4.37
N GLY A 7 10.02 15.02 -4.79
CA GLY A 7 11.38 15.11 -4.25
C GLY A 7 11.63 14.30 -2.98
N THR A 8 10.72 13.41 -2.56
CA THR A 8 10.87 12.54 -1.39
C THR A 8 11.50 11.17 -1.71
N GLY A 9 11.96 10.95 -2.95
CA GLY A 9 12.66 9.73 -3.36
C GLY A 9 11.77 8.53 -3.69
N LYS A 10 10.45 8.68 -3.73
CA LYS A 10 9.50 7.58 -3.99
C LYS A 10 9.89 6.72 -5.19
N SER A 11 10.00 7.33 -6.37
CA SER A 11 10.32 6.61 -7.60
C SER A 11 11.70 5.94 -7.55
N HIS A 12 12.69 6.59 -6.90
CA HIS A 12 14.04 6.04 -6.76
C HIS A 12 14.06 4.73 -5.97
N VAL A 13 13.31 4.63 -4.88
CA VAL A 13 13.22 3.40 -4.09
C VAL A 13 12.74 2.23 -4.94
N TYR A 14 11.72 2.44 -5.78
CA TYR A 14 11.14 1.37 -6.60
C TYR A 14 11.91 1.07 -7.90
N SER A 15 12.78 1.97 -8.36
CA SER A 15 13.61 1.73 -9.55
C SER A 15 14.98 1.15 -9.23
N GLU A 16 15.59 1.56 -8.10
CA GLU A 16 17.01 1.32 -7.84
C GLU A 16 17.28 0.38 -6.66
N PHE A 17 16.30 0.23 -5.75
CA PHE A 17 16.54 -0.52 -4.52
C PHE A 17 16.64 -2.04 -4.74
N SER A 18 15.93 -2.59 -5.72
CA SER A 18 15.90 -4.05 -5.93
C SER A 18 15.95 -4.41 -7.42
N PRO A 19 16.86 -5.33 -7.83
CA PRO A 19 16.89 -5.86 -9.18
C PRO A 19 15.68 -6.77 -9.49
N HIS A 20 14.85 -7.07 -8.51
CA HIS A 20 13.64 -7.87 -8.65
C HIS A 20 12.35 -7.04 -8.75
N GLY A 21 12.48 -5.72 -8.76
CA GLY A 21 11.39 -4.77 -8.95
C GLY A 21 11.44 -4.10 -10.31
N ILE A 22 10.30 -3.65 -10.78
CA ILE A 22 10.20 -2.80 -11.97
C ILE A 22 9.31 -1.60 -11.69
N LEU A 23 9.81 -0.42 -12.04
CA LEU A 23 9.04 0.82 -12.05
C LEU A 23 8.55 1.08 -13.48
N ILE A 24 7.25 1.28 -13.64
CA ILE A 24 6.62 1.54 -14.94
C ILE A 24 5.73 2.77 -14.86
N SER A 25 5.60 3.51 -15.97
CA SER A 25 4.64 4.62 -16.03
C SER A 25 3.22 4.09 -15.95
N GLY A 26 2.47 4.52 -14.95
CA GLY A 26 1.10 4.08 -14.68
C GLY A 26 0.09 4.46 -15.78
N GLY A 27 0.45 5.42 -16.67
CA GLY A 27 -0.43 5.85 -17.76
C GLY A 27 -0.35 5.01 -19.04
N GLU A 28 0.63 4.10 -19.15
CA GLU A 28 0.90 3.34 -20.38
C GLU A 28 0.74 1.83 -20.22
N VAL A 29 0.11 1.39 -19.14
CA VAL A 29 -0.03 -0.03 -18.85
C VAL A 29 -1.26 -0.60 -19.53
N THR A 30 -1.05 -1.67 -20.29
CA THR A 30 -2.14 -2.44 -20.90
C THR A 30 -2.28 -3.80 -20.21
N VAL A 31 -3.46 -4.41 -20.31
CA VAL A 31 -3.71 -5.75 -19.77
C VAL A 31 -2.70 -6.79 -20.29
N PRO A 32 -2.37 -6.85 -21.62
CA PRO A 32 -1.36 -7.77 -22.12
C PRO A 32 0.05 -7.55 -21.54
N LYS A 33 0.45 -6.30 -21.36
CA LYS A 33 1.77 -5.97 -20.81
C LYS A 33 1.88 -6.36 -19.35
N LEU A 34 0.82 -6.16 -18.57
CA LEU A 34 0.83 -6.43 -17.13
C LEU A 34 0.60 -7.90 -16.81
N PHE A 35 -0.37 -8.55 -17.41
CA PHE A 35 -0.84 -9.88 -17.02
C PHE A 35 -0.45 -10.99 -17.99
N VAL A 36 -1.04 -11.05 -19.16
CA VAL A 36 -0.75 -12.10 -20.16
C VAL A 36 -1.02 -11.61 -21.59
N HIS A 37 -0.14 -11.96 -22.50
CA HIS A 37 -0.29 -11.66 -23.91
C HIS A 37 -1.18 -12.70 -24.59
N ASN A 38 -2.32 -12.29 -25.15
CA ASN A 38 -3.33 -13.19 -25.71
C ASN A 38 -2.81 -14.10 -26.83
N GLY A 39 -1.99 -13.56 -27.74
CA GLY A 39 -1.54 -14.30 -28.93
C GLY A 39 -0.44 -15.33 -28.64
N THR A 40 0.33 -15.16 -27.55
CA THR A 40 1.48 -16.04 -27.24
C THR A 40 1.32 -16.80 -25.93
N GLY A 41 0.32 -16.46 -25.09
CA GLY A 41 0.16 -17.04 -23.76
C GLY A 41 1.27 -16.68 -22.75
N LYS A 42 2.24 -15.83 -23.12
CA LYS A 42 3.32 -15.43 -22.23
C LYS A 42 2.80 -14.52 -21.13
N LEU A 43 3.22 -14.79 -19.90
CA LEU A 43 2.96 -13.94 -18.75
C LEU A 43 3.56 -12.54 -18.95
N GLY A 44 2.84 -11.53 -18.51
CA GLY A 44 3.28 -10.15 -18.46
C GLY A 44 4.17 -9.87 -17.23
N LEU A 45 4.27 -8.60 -16.86
CA LEU A 45 5.19 -8.13 -15.80
C LEU A 45 4.98 -8.86 -14.47
N VAL A 46 3.73 -9.15 -14.09
CA VAL A 46 3.43 -9.85 -12.83
C VAL A 46 3.97 -11.28 -12.76
N GLY A 47 4.31 -11.88 -13.91
CA GLY A 47 4.89 -13.22 -13.97
C GLY A 47 6.42 -13.25 -13.89
N TYR A 48 7.10 -12.08 -14.00
CA TYR A 48 8.55 -11.98 -14.00
C TYR A 48 9.12 -11.28 -12.79
N TRP A 49 8.42 -10.28 -12.27
CA TRP A 49 8.91 -9.38 -11.24
C TRP A 49 8.31 -9.70 -9.89
N ASP A 50 9.08 -9.54 -8.83
CA ASP A 50 8.60 -9.65 -7.46
C ASP A 50 7.78 -8.42 -7.05
N VAL A 51 8.11 -7.25 -7.62
CA VAL A 51 7.40 -5.99 -7.41
C VAL A 51 7.15 -5.30 -8.74
N VAL A 52 5.92 -4.90 -8.98
CA VAL A 52 5.54 -4.02 -10.09
C VAL A 52 5.04 -2.70 -9.49
N ALA A 53 5.84 -1.66 -9.61
CA ALA A 53 5.51 -0.32 -9.14
C ALA A 53 5.03 0.54 -10.31
N PHE A 54 3.90 1.21 -10.13
CA PHE A 54 3.29 2.11 -11.09
C PHE A 54 3.63 3.54 -10.69
N ASP A 55 4.59 4.14 -11.42
CA ASP A 55 4.98 5.53 -11.21
C ASP A 55 4.02 6.49 -11.90
N GLU A 56 4.01 7.71 -11.44
CA GLU A 56 3.08 8.73 -11.94
C GLU A 56 1.64 8.20 -12.03
N PHE A 57 1.28 7.32 -11.10
CA PHE A 57 -0.07 6.78 -11.03
C PHE A 57 -1.12 7.88 -10.75
N ALA A 58 -0.67 8.98 -10.18
CA ALA A 58 -1.45 10.21 -10.01
C ALA A 58 -1.62 10.95 -11.34
N GLY A 59 -2.80 11.53 -11.55
CA GLY A 59 -3.12 12.34 -12.73
C GLY A 59 -4.53 12.11 -13.24
N LYS A 60 -5.47 12.98 -12.86
CA LYS A 60 -6.91 12.87 -13.17
C LYS A 60 -7.23 12.72 -14.66
N GLN A 61 -6.35 13.24 -15.55
CA GLN A 61 -6.57 13.22 -17.00
C GLN A 61 -6.07 11.95 -17.70
N LYS A 62 -5.42 11.02 -16.99
CA LYS A 62 -4.91 9.79 -17.60
C LYS A 62 -6.06 8.86 -18.00
N ARG A 63 -6.04 8.41 -19.25
CA ARG A 63 -7.00 7.43 -19.75
C ARG A 63 -6.59 6.03 -19.28
N VAL A 64 -7.41 5.45 -18.42
CA VAL A 64 -7.23 4.09 -17.91
C VAL A 64 -8.30 3.18 -18.52
N ASP A 65 -7.92 1.97 -18.91
CA ASP A 65 -8.88 0.96 -19.37
C ASP A 65 -9.62 0.37 -18.16
N LYS A 66 -10.95 0.38 -18.19
CA LYS A 66 -11.78 -0.22 -17.14
C LYS A 66 -11.48 -1.72 -16.97
N ALA A 67 -11.22 -2.44 -18.06
CA ALA A 67 -10.87 -3.86 -18.00
C ALA A 67 -9.58 -4.09 -17.24
N LEU A 68 -8.61 -3.17 -17.33
CA LEU A 68 -7.39 -3.23 -16.53
C LEU A 68 -7.69 -3.13 -15.04
N VAL A 69 -8.51 -2.15 -14.62
CA VAL A 69 -8.90 -1.98 -13.20
C VAL A 69 -9.60 -3.22 -12.67
N ASP A 70 -10.53 -3.81 -13.46
CA ASP A 70 -11.28 -4.99 -13.07
C ASP A 70 -10.38 -6.23 -12.89
N ILE A 71 -9.40 -6.44 -13.77
CA ILE A 71 -8.43 -7.54 -13.63
C ILE A 71 -7.50 -7.29 -12.45
N MET A 72 -7.05 -6.05 -12.25
CA MET A 72 -6.22 -5.68 -11.09
C MET A 72 -6.95 -5.96 -9.77
N LYS A 73 -8.24 -5.64 -9.67
CA LYS A 73 -9.07 -5.97 -8.49
C LYS A 73 -9.05 -7.46 -8.19
N ASN A 74 -9.21 -8.31 -9.21
CA ASN A 74 -9.18 -9.76 -9.03
C ASN A 74 -7.80 -10.25 -8.60
N TYR A 75 -6.76 -9.75 -9.23
CA TYR A 75 -5.38 -10.10 -8.89
C TYR A 75 -5.00 -9.69 -7.46
N MET A 76 -5.34 -8.47 -7.05
CA MET A 76 -5.07 -7.98 -5.70
C MET A 76 -5.80 -8.79 -4.61
N ALA A 77 -6.96 -9.38 -4.94
CA ALA A 77 -7.71 -10.22 -4.01
C ALA A 77 -7.15 -11.64 -3.93
N ASN A 78 -6.78 -12.26 -5.05
CA ASN A 78 -6.59 -13.70 -5.16
C ASN A 78 -5.23 -14.11 -5.71
N LYS A 79 -4.34 -13.17 -6.06
CA LYS A 79 -3.07 -13.41 -6.78
C LYS A 79 -3.25 -14.19 -8.09
N SER A 80 -4.45 -14.13 -8.65
CA SER A 80 -4.81 -14.83 -9.89
C SER A 80 -5.58 -13.91 -10.82
N PHE A 81 -5.48 -14.19 -12.10
CA PHE A 81 -6.22 -13.50 -13.14
C PHE A 81 -6.64 -14.47 -14.23
N SER A 82 -7.79 -14.23 -14.80
CA SER A 82 -8.32 -15.04 -15.91
C SER A 82 -8.23 -14.24 -17.19
N ARG A 83 -7.75 -14.91 -18.23
CA ARG A 83 -7.83 -14.40 -19.59
C ARG A 83 -8.11 -15.54 -20.57
N GLY A 84 -9.28 -15.48 -21.19
CA GLY A 84 -9.81 -16.63 -21.94
C GLY A 84 -10.31 -17.72 -21.01
N VAL A 85 -9.91 -18.96 -21.25
CA VAL A 85 -10.40 -20.15 -20.53
C VAL A 85 -9.56 -20.50 -19.29
N GLU A 86 -8.32 -20.00 -19.21
CA GLU A 86 -7.36 -20.36 -18.16
C GLU A 86 -7.29 -19.31 -17.05
N THR A 87 -7.16 -19.79 -15.82
CA THR A 87 -6.82 -18.96 -14.66
C THR A 87 -5.35 -19.14 -14.35
N LEU A 88 -4.59 -18.05 -14.35
CA LEU A 88 -3.16 -18.01 -14.09
C LEU A 88 -2.89 -17.35 -12.75
N GLY A 89 -1.88 -17.84 -12.03
CA GLY A 89 -1.38 -17.24 -10.80
C GLY A 89 -0.08 -16.48 -11.02
N ALA A 90 0.17 -15.47 -10.18
CA ALA A 90 1.44 -14.77 -10.11
C ALA A 90 1.67 -14.23 -8.68
N GLU A 91 2.94 -13.96 -8.34
CA GLU A 91 3.34 -13.60 -6.97
C GLU A 91 3.77 -12.13 -6.81
N ALA A 92 3.76 -11.34 -7.89
CA ALA A 92 4.19 -9.95 -7.83
C ALA A 92 3.35 -9.12 -6.88
N SER A 93 4.00 -8.28 -6.09
CA SER A 93 3.37 -7.22 -5.33
C SER A 93 3.13 -6.01 -6.23
N MET A 94 1.96 -5.35 -6.07
CA MET A 94 1.65 -4.12 -6.79
C MET A 94 1.82 -2.91 -5.88
N VAL A 95 2.53 -1.91 -6.37
CA VAL A 95 2.73 -0.62 -5.68
C VAL A 95 2.27 0.51 -6.58
N PHE A 96 1.51 1.44 -6.02
CA PHE A 96 1.00 2.61 -6.71
C PHE A 96 1.66 3.85 -6.12
N VAL A 97 2.42 4.58 -6.95
CA VAL A 97 3.22 5.74 -6.53
C VAL A 97 2.73 6.97 -7.28
N GLY A 98 2.55 8.06 -6.56
CA GLY A 98 2.10 9.30 -7.18
C GLY A 98 2.44 10.55 -6.40
N ASN A 99 2.37 11.67 -7.09
CA ASN A 99 2.55 12.98 -6.47
C ASN A 99 1.19 13.58 -6.11
N THR A 100 1.14 14.25 -4.95
CA THR A 100 0.00 15.07 -4.58
C THR A 100 0.12 16.45 -5.23
N ASP A 101 -0.99 16.96 -5.79
CA ASP A 101 -1.04 18.30 -6.38
C ASP A 101 -1.37 19.37 -5.34
N HIS A 102 -1.90 18.94 -4.19
CA HIS A 102 -2.36 19.81 -3.12
C HIS A 102 -1.79 19.38 -1.76
N THR A 103 -1.80 20.28 -0.80
CA THR A 103 -1.43 19.98 0.59
C THR A 103 -2.49 19.09 1.25
N VAL A 104 -2.09 18.35 2.27
CA VAL A 104 -2.99 17.46 3.04
C VAL A 104 -4.24 18.19 3.55
N PRO A 105 -4.14 19.36 4.23
CA PRO A 105 -5.32 20.04 4.71
C PRO A 105 -6.24 20.52 3.57
N TYR A 106 -5.70 20.86 2.40
CA TYR A 106 -6.51 21.19 1.23
C TYR A 106 -7.31 19.97 0.73
N MET A 107 -6.62 18.83 0.55
CA MET A 107 -7.26 17.59 0.12
C MET A 107 -8.34 17.13 1.10
N LEU A 108 -8.05 17.15 2.40
CA LEU A 108 -9.03 16.78 3.43
C LEU A 108 -10.23 17.72 3.50
N LYS A 109 -10.05 19.01 3.15
CA LYS A 109 -11.14 19.97 3.14
C LYS A 109 -12.02 19.86 1.90
N HIS A 110 -11.46 19.57 0.73
CA HIS A 110 -12.14 19.69 -0.57
C HIS A 110 -12.39 18.35 -1.28
N SER A 111 -11.66 17.30 -0.91
CA SER A 111 -11.76 15.96 -1.50
C SER A 111 -11.40 14.88 -0.48
N ASP A 112 -10.44 14.05 -0.78
CA ASP A 112 -9.88 12.98 0.05
C ASP A 112 -8.40 12.75 -0.28
N LEU A 113 -7.72 11.87 0.47
CA LEU A 113 -6.29 11.58 0.24
C LEU A 113 -6.02 10.74 -1.01
N PHE A 114 -7.03 10.22 -1.69
CA PHE A 114 -6.91 9.58 -2.99
C PHE A 114 -7.14 10.55 -4.16
N ASP A 115 -7.42 11.83 -3.88
CA ASP A 115 -7.68 12.87 -4.88
C ASP A 115 -6.72 12.87 -6.10
N PRO A 116 -5.41 12.58 -5.96
CA PRO A 116 -4.50 12.53 -7.10
C PRO A 116 -4.76 11.38 -8.08
N LEU A 117 -5.49 10.34 -7.71
CA LEU A 117 -5.70 9.16 -8.56
C LEU A 117 -6.55 9.49 -9.79
N PRO A 118 -6.32 8.81 -10.93
CA PRO A 118 -7.23 8.88 -12.07
C PRO A 118 -8.65 8.45 -11.68
N GLU A 119 -9.66 9.07 -12.27
CA GLU A 119 -11.09 8.86 -11.95
C GLU A 119 -11.49 7.37 -11.88
N LYS A 120 -11.01 6.54 -12.81
CA LYS A 120 -11.35 5.11 -12.84
C LYS A 120 -10.77 4.29 -11.69
N PHE A 121 -9.77 4.81 -10.97
CA PHE A 121 -9.22 4.20 -9.76
C PHE A 121 -9.90 4.68 -8.47
N HIS A 122 -10.80 5.66 -8.55
CA HIS A 122 -11.75 5.96 -7.48
C HIS A 122 -12.88 4.92 -7.35
N ASP A 123 -12.69 3.75 -7.92
CA ASP A 123 -13.54 2.58 -7.72
C ASP A 123 -13.37 2.07 -6.27
N SER A 124 -14.43 2.11 -5.48
CA SER A 124 -14.40 1.76 -4.06
C SER A 124 -13.92 0.33 -3.83
N ALA A 125 -14.26 -0.59 -4.74
CA ALA A 125 -13.81 -1.97 -4.67
C ALA A 125 -12.31 -2.12 -4.98
N PHE A 126 -11.72 -1.25 -5.80
CA PHE A 126 -10.28 -1.18 -6.01
C PHE A 126 -9.57 -0.63 -4.78
N LEU A 127 -10.03 0.51 -4.27
CA LEU A 127 -9.44 1.17 -3.10
C LEU A 127 -9.47 0.28 -1.86
N ASP A 128 -10.58 -0.44 -1.63
CA ASP A 128 -10.70 -1.36 -0.50
C ASP A 128 -9.73 -2.58 -0.57
N ARG A 129 -9.06 -2.80 -1.70
CA ARG A 129 -8.03 -3.83 -1.85
C ARG A 129 -6.61 -3.33 -1.59
N LEU A 130 -6.43 -2.05 -1.39
CA LEU A 130 -5.14 -1.49 -0.98
C LEU A 130 -4.85 -1.91 0.46
N HIS A 131 -3.75 -2.60 0.69
CA HIS A 131 -3.42 -3.12 2.01
C HIS A 131 -2.95 -2.02 2.96
N SER A 132 -2.22 -1.02 2.45
CA SER A 132 -1.66 0.07 3.24
C SER A 132 -1.55 1.34 2.41
N TYR A 133 -1.69 2.48 3.07
CA TYR A 133 -1.41 3.80 2.54
C TYR A 133 -0.18 4.36 3.26
N ILE A 134 0.89 4.60 2.50
CA ILE A 134 2.12 5.24 2.98
C ILE A 134 1.98 6.74 2.73
N PRO A 135 1.97 7.57 3.76
CA PRO A 135 1.85 9.02 3.66
C PRO A 135 3.19 9.64 3.27
N GLY A 136 3.42 9.83 1.97
CA GLY A 136 4.69 10.36 1.46
C GLY A 136 4.98 11.80 1.91
N TRP A 137 4.02 12.50 2.50
CA TRP A 137 4.23 13.83 3.13
C TRP A 137 4.90 13.77 4.50
N GLU A 138 4.98 12.60 5.13
CA GLU A 138 5.77 12.37 6.35
C GLU A 138 7.27 12.18 6.04
N VAL A 139 7.62 12.02 4.75
CA VAL A 139 8.99 11.87 4.30
C VAL A 139 9.56 13.23 3.89
N ASP A 140 10.71 13.58 4.47
CA ASP A 140 11.42 14.81 4.12
C ASP A 140 11.83 14.81 2.64
N VAL A 141 11.80 16.01 2.04
CA VAL A 141 12.38 16.22 0.70
C VAL A 141 13.88 15.95 0.77
N ILE A 142 14.38 15.11 -0.12
CA ILE A 142 15.80 14.73 -0.16
C ILE A 142 16.66 15.95 -0.47
N ARG A 143 17.65 16.19 0.38
CA ARG A 143 18.64 17.26 0.26
C ARG A 143 20.05 16.69 0.26
N GLY A 144 20.99 17.44 -0.31
CA GLY A 144 22.37 17.00 -0.46
C GLY A 144 23.05 16.59 0.87
N GLU A 145 22.69 17.25 1.95
CA GLU A 145 23.19 16.94 3.30
C GLU A 145 22.75 15.58 3.87
N MET A 146 21.72 14.97 3.27
CA MET A 146 21.24 13.65 3.70
C MET A 146 22.07 12.51 3.10
N PHE A 147 22.93 12.79 2.13
CA PHE A 147 23.80 11.77 1.54
C PHE A 147 25.04 11.55 2.40
N SER A 148 25.25 10.30 2.82
CA SER A 148 26.47 9.90 3.54
C SER A 148 27.68 9.93 2.62
N SER A 149 28.82 10.42 3.11
CA SER A 149 30.14 10.28 2.47
C SER A 149 30.90 9.01 2.93
N GLY A 150 30.32 8.24 3.83
CA GLY A 150 30.87 7.00 4.36
C GLY A 150 30.52 5.77 3.52
N TYR A 151 30.85 4.59 4.06
CA TYR A 151 30.49 3.32 3.45
C TYR A 151 28.98 3.09 3.56
N GLY A 152 28.37 2.63 2.46
CA GLY A 152 26.98 2.19 2.43
C GLY A 152 26.85 0.67 2.46
N PHE A 153 25.66 0.19 2.75
CA PHE A 153 25.33 -1.22 2.62
C PHE A 153 25.13 -1.58 1.14
N VAL A 154 25.53 -2.78 0.75
CA VAL A 154 25.32 -3.26 -0.63
C VAL A 154 23.82 -3.51 -0.85
N VAL A 155 23.19 -2.68 -1.65
CA VAL A 155 21.73 -2.69 -1.86
C VAL A 155 21.26 -4.01 -2.48
N ASP A 156 21.98 -4.55 -3.47
CA ASP A 156 21.64 -5.83 -4.10
C ASP A 156 21.65 -7.00 -3.09
N TYR A 157 22.60 -6.98 -2.16
CA TYR A 157 22.66 -8.00 -1.11
C TYR A 157 21.44 -7.91 -0.17
N LEU A 158 21.05 -6.69 0.22
CA LEU A 158 19.84 -6.47 1.00
C LEU A 158 18.59 -6.92 0.23
N ALA A 159 18.52 -6.64 -1.07
CA ALA A 159 17.41 -7.07 -1.92
C ALA A 159 17.28 -8.59 -1.99
N GLU A 160 18.41 -9.34 -2.08
CA GLU A 160 18.40 -10.80 -2.04
C GLU A 160 17.94 -11.36 -0.69
N ILE A 161 18.36 -10.74 0.43
CA ILE A 161 17.86 -11.12 1.77
C ILE A 161 16.34 -10.95 1.83
N LEU A 162 15.82 -9.78 1.43
CA LEU A 162 14.39 -9.48 1.45
C LEU A 162 13.61 -10.40 0.52
N ARG A 163 14.17 -10.73 -0.65
CA ARG A 163 13.59 -11.70 -1.58
C ARG A 163 13.50 -13.09 -0.94
N SER A 164 14.56 -13.56 -0.31
CA SER A 164 14.57 -14.83 0.42
C SER A 164 13.47 -14.89 1.49
N LEU A 165 13.24 -13.78 2.19
CA LEU A 165 12.22 -13.66 3.23
C LEU A 165 10.78 -13.63 2.69
N ARG A 166 10.56 -13.49 1.37
CA ARG A 166 9.19 -13.47 0.79
C ARG A 166 8.42 -14.76 1.07
N SER A 167 9.11 -15.91 1.09
CA SER A 167 8.50 -17.21 1.38
C SER A 167 8.16 -17.43 2.86
N HIS A 168 8.67 -16.60 3.76
CA HIS A 168 8.41 -16.72 5.19
C HIS A 168 7.15 -15.93 5.54
N ASP A 169 6.35 -16.48 6.46
CA ASP A 169 5.16 -15.79 6.97
C ASP A 169 5.42 -15.28 8.39
N PHE A 170 5.36 -13.97 8.57
CA PHE A 170 5.47 -13.29 9.87
C PHE A 170 4.13 -12.66 10.29
N SER A 171 3.05 -12.92 9.55
CA SER A 171 1.77 -12.24 9.72
C SER A 171 1.07 -12.50 11.06
N ASP A 172 1.45 -13.55 11.77
CA ASP A 172 0.85 -13.95 13.04
C ASP A 172 1.76 -13.73 14.27
N ARG A 173 2.96 -13.15 14.09
CA ARG A 173 3.92 -12.99 15.19
C ARG A 173 3.46 -12.07 16.31
N TYR A 174 2.48 -11.19 16.07
CA TYR A 174 1.87 -10.41 17.14
C TYR A 174 0.83 -11.20 17.95
N LYS A 175 0.28 -12.30 17.38
CA LYS A 175 -0.70 -13.12 18.06
C LYS A 175 -0.08 -13.76 19.30
N GLY A 176 -0.80 -13.72 20.40
CA GLY A 176 -0.28 -14.15 21.71
C GLY A 176 0.34 -13.01 22.53
N LEU A 177 0.64 -11.87 21.91
CA LEU A 177 0.97 -10.60 22.57
C LEU A 177 -0.22 -9.64 22.49
N PHE A 178 -0.80 -9.52 21.30
CA PHE A 178 -1.88 -8.61 20.97
C PHE A 178 -2.99 -9.29 20.19
N ALA A 179 -4.22 -8.79 20.36
CA ALA A 179 -5.40 -9.19 19.58
C ALA A 179 -6.02 -7.98 18.89
N LEU A 180 -6.31 -8.10 17.60
CA LEU A 180 -7.05 -7.07 16.87
C LEU A 180 -8.52 -7.07 17.28
N SER A 181 -9.15 -5.90 17.33
CA SER A 181 -10.58 -5.75 17.57
C SER A 181 -11.43 -6.62 16.63
N ASP A 182 -12.52 -7.18 17.14
CA ASP A 182 -13.47 -8.00 16.36
C ASP A 182 -14.25 -7.16 15.33
N GLU A 183 -14.28 -5.84 15.48
CA GLU A 183 -14.88 -4.93 14.49
C GLU A 183 -14.06 -4.82 13.20
N ILE A 184 -12.79 -5.20 13.23
CA ILE A 184 -11.90 -5.18 12.05
C ILE A 184 -12.32 -6.31 11.10
N SER A 185 -12.79 -5.94 9.90
CA SER A 185 -13.24 -6.89 8.89
C SER A 185 -12.12 -7.85 8.44
N THR A 186 -12.49 -8.99 7.85
CA THR A 186 -11.51 -9.96 7.32
C THR A 186 -10.54 -9.33 6.33
N ARG A 187 -11.02 -8.44 5.46
CA ARG A 187 -10.17 -7.75 4.48
C ARG A 187 -9.23 -6.74 5.13
N ASP A 188 -9.71 -5.99 6.11
CA ASP A 188 -8.87 -5.06 6.86
C ASP A 188 -7.78 -5.81 7.63
N ARG A 189 -8.14 -6.93 8.25
CA ARG A 189 -7.22 -7.83 8.94
C ARG A 189 -6.16 -8.42 8.00
N ASP A 190 -6.55 -8.82 6.79
CA ASP A 190 -5.62 -9.31 5.76
C ASP A 190 -4.60 -8.23 5.37
N GLY A 191 -5.06 -6.99 5.13
CA GLY A 191 -4.19 -5.84 4.84
C GLY A 191 -3.21 -5.55 5.97
N ILE A 192 -3.68 -5.54 7.22
CA ILE A 192 -2.85 -5.36 8.42
C ILE A 192 -1.80 -6.46 8.52
N ASN A 193 -2.21 -7.73 8.42
CA ASN A 193 -1.32 -8.89 8.55
C ASN A 193 -0.21 -8.88 7.49
N LYS A 194 -0.53 -8.58 6.24
CA LYS A 194 0.46 -8.49 5.16
C LYS A 194 1.44 -7.34 5.37
N THR A 195 0.95 -6.17 5.78
CA THR A 195 1.78 -5.00 6.07
C THR A 195 2.68 -5.28 7.27
N PHE A 196 2.13 -5.82 8.35
CA PHE A 196 2.88 -6.24 9.54
C PHE A 196 3.98 -7.25 9.18
N SER A 197 3.65 -8.31 8.44
CA SER A 197 4.62 -9.30 7.99
C SER A 197 5.75 -8.68 7.18
N GLY A 198 5.43 -7.74 6.28
CA GLY A 198 6.43 -7.02 5.48
C GLY A 198 7.37 -6.18 6.34
N LEU A 199 6.82 -5.38 7.24
CA LEU A 199 7.60 -4.53 8.16
C LEU A 199 8.47 -5.35 9.09
N MET A 200 7.95 -6.44 9.66
CA MET A 200 8.74 -7.37 10.50
C MET A 200 9.93 -7.97 9.75
N LYS A 201 9.77 -8.32 8.47
CA LYS A 201 10.86 -8.85 7.64
C LYS A 201 11.94 -7.82 7.34
N ILE A 202 11.56 -6.54 7.22
CA ILE A 202 12.50 -5.44 6.96
C ILE A 202 13.26 -5.07 8.23
N LEU A 203 12.55 -4.92 9.34
CA LEU A 203 13.12 -4.41 10.60
C LEU A 203 13.77 -5.51 11.44
N PHE A 204 13.19 -6.71 11.42
CA PHE A 204 13.61 -7.86 12.23
C PHE A 204 13.75 -9.13 11.38
N PRO A 205 14.65 -9.14 10.36
CA PRO A 205 14.79 -10.27 9.42
C PRO A 205 15.17 -11.57 10.10
N HIS A 206 15.89 -11.51 11.24
CA HIS A 206 16.22 -12.63 12.11
C HIS A 206 15.03 -13.15 12.93
N GLY A 207 13.93 -12.40 12.95
CA GLY A 207 12.69 -12.79 13.59
C GLY A 207 12.58 -12.51 15.08
N GLU A 208 13.60 -11.92 15.68
CA GLU A 208 13.61 -11.55 17.10
C GLU A 208 13.24 -10.07 17.25
N ALA A 209 12.17 -9.81 18.00
CA ALA A 209 11.72 -8.48 18.35
C ALA A 209 11.13 -8.50 19.76
N THR A 210 11.32 -7.44 20.49
CA THR A 210 10.69 -7.23 21.81
C THR A 210 9.19 -6.99 21.66
N GLU A 211 8.43 -7.16 22.74
CA GLU A 211 6.98 -6.89 22.74
C GLU A 211 6.66 -5.45 22.31
N SER A 212 7.44 -4.47 22.75
CA SER A 212 7.28 -3.06 22.35
C SER A 212 7.53 -2.84 20.86
N GLU A 213 8.57 -3.47 20.29
CA GLU A 213 8.86 -3.38 18.85
C GLU A 213 7.76 -4.04 18.01
N VAL A 214 7.25 -5.18 18.47
CA VAL A 214 6.10 -5.83 17.82
C VAL A 214 4.87 -4.93 17.87
N GLU A 215 4.61 -4.26 19.01
CA GLU A 215 3.52 -3.30 19.17
C GLU A 215 3.64 -2.12 18.21
N ASP A 216 4.82 -1.52 18.09
CA ASP A 216 5.08 -0.39 17.20
C ASP A 216 4.85 -0.78 15.73
N VAL A 217 5.34 -1.95 15.31
CA VAL A 217 5.10 -2.47 13.95
C VAL A 217 3.62 -2.75 13.71
N LEU A 218 2.93 -3.31 14.71
CA LEU A 218 1.48 -3.57 14.61
C LEU A 218 0.69 -2.27 14.47
N ARG A 219 0.99 -1.26 15.27
CA ARG A 219 0.36 0.06 15.18
C ARG A 219 0.56 0.68 13.80
N CYS A 220 1.79 0.67 13.27
CA CYS A 220 2.09 1.18 11.93
C CYS A 220 1.27 0.44 10.85
N ALA A 221 1.18 -0.88 10.94
CA ALA A 221 0.40 -1.68 9.99
C ALA A 221 -1.11 -1.38 10.07
N ILE A 222 -1.65 -1.21 11.29
CA ILE A 222 -3.05 -0.82 11.51
C ILE A 222 -3.30 0.57 10.95
N GLU A 223 -2.42 1.54 11.22
CA GLU A 223 -2.55 2.92 10.76
C GLU A 223 -2.57 3.02 9.23
N GLY A 224 -1.66 2.32 8.55
CA GLY A 224 -1.63 2.30 7.09
C GLY A 224 -2.92 1.75 6.48
N ARG A 225 -3.52 0.72 7.07
CA ARG A 225 -4.82 0.18 6.61
C ARG A 225 -5.99 1.07 7.02
N LYS A 226 -5.98 1.63 8.22
CA LYS A 226 -6.97 2.59 8.70
C LYS A 226 -7.06 3.79 7.74
N ARG A 227 -5.93 4.36 7.34
CA ARG A 227 -5.88 5.49 6.40
C ARG A 227 -6.60 5.16 5.09
N VAL A 228 -6.41 3.96 4.54
CA VAL A 228 -7.18 3.50 3.37
C VAL A 228 -8.68 3.48 3.65
N LYS A 229 -9.07 2.87 4.77
CA LYS A 229 -10.50 2.69 5.10
C LYS A 229 -11.20 4.01 5.39
N ASP A 230 -10.58 4.89 6.14
CA ASP A 230 -11.16 6.19 6.49
C ASP A 230 -11.41 7.04 5.23
N GLN A 231 -10.46 7.03 4.28
CA GLN A 231 -10.64 7.76 3.03
C GLN A 231 -11.64 7.09 2.09
N LEU A 232 -11.72 5.77 2.11
CA LEU A 232 -12.76 5.03 1.38
C LEU A 232 -14.17 5.41 1.86
N LEU A 233 -14.36 5.58 3.17
CA LEU A 233 -15.63 5.99 3.77
C LEU A 233 -16.07 7.41 3.36
N ARG A 234 -15.13 8.25 2.94
CA ARG A 234 -15.44 9.58 2.39
C ARG A 234 -15.99 9.49 0.97
N ILE A 235 -15.52 8.51 0.19
CA ILE A 235 -15.86 8.28 -1.22
C ILE A 235 -17.14 7.47 -1.33
N ASP A 236 -17.28 6.43 -0.52
CA ASP A 236 -18.41 5.48 -0.59
C ASP A 236 -19.01 5.25 0.79
N THR A 237 -20.19 5.83 1.00
CA THR A 237 -20.91 5.79 2.29
C THR A 237 -21.60 4.47 2.57
N THR A 238 -21.58 3.52 1.62
CA THR A 238 -22.16 2.18 1.80
C THR A 238 -21.29 1.26 2.64
N TYR A 239 -19.99 1.59 2.78
CA TYR A 239 -19.09 0.84 3.63
C TYR A 239 -19.36 1.13 5.11
N PRO A 240 -19.28 0.12 5.98
CA PRO A 240 -19.40 0.34 7.41
C PRO A 240 -18.16 1.02 7.98
N ALA A 241 -18.35 1.90 8.96
CA ALA A 241 -17.27 2.41 9.78
C ALA A 241 -16.60 1.25 10.55
N VAL A 242 -15.30 1.32 10.72
CA VAL A 242 -14.50 0.30 11.42
C VAL A 242 -13.72 0.98 12.54
N ARG A 243 -13.79 0.39 13.73
CA ARG A 243 -13.00 0.82 14.87
C ARG A 243 -11.66 0.08 14.86
N PHE A 244 -10.61 0.78 14.44
CA PHE A 244 -9.27 0.23 14.41
C PHE A 244 -8.63 0.29 15.78
N ALA A 245 -8.68 -0.84 16.48
CA ALA A 245 -8.14 -1.01 17.82
C ALA A 245 -7.46 -2.37 17.96
N TYR A 246 -6.61 -2.50 18.96
CA TYR A 246 -6.03 -3.76 19.41
C TYR A 246 -5.96 -3.78 20.94
N GLN A 247 -5.81 -4.96 21.51
CA GLN A 247 -5.74 -5.20 22.96
C GLN A 247 -4.48 -5.99 23.28
N GLY A 248 -3.74 -5.59 24.30
CA GLY A 248 -2.63 -6.36 24.86
C GLY A 248 -3.09 -7.39 25.89
N LYS A 249 -2.14 -8.11 26.50
CA LYS A 249 -2.40 -9.08 27.57
C LYS A 249 -2.98 -8.45 28.83
N ASP A 250 -2.81 -7.16 28.99
CA ASP A 250 -3.38 -6.36 30.08
C ASP A 250 -4.88 -6.13 29.95
N GLY A 251 -5.47 -6.55 28.85
CA GLY A 251 -6.89 -6.37 28.58
C GLY A 251 -7.30 -4.94 28.24
N VAL A 252 -6.32 -4.02 28.06
CA VAL A 252 -6.58 -2.63 27.73
C VAL A 252 -6.69 -2.47 26.23
N GLU A 253 -7.81 -1.94 25.76
CA GLU A 253 -8.01 -1.59 24.36
C GLU A 253 -7.25 -0.31 24.01
N ARG A 254 -6.51 -0.35 22.90
CA ARG A 254 -5.73 0.76 22.34
C ARG A 254 -6.28 1.12 20.98
N LEU A 255 -6.81 2.33 20.84
CA LEU A 255 -7.23 2.88 19.55
C LEU A 255 -6.03 3.34 18.75
N VAL A 256 -6.08 3.11 17.45
CA VAL A 256 -5.09 3.62 16.49
C VAL A 256 -5.69 4.78 15.71
N SER A 257 -5.00 5.91 15.70
CA SER A 257 -5.34 7.10 14.92
C SER A 257 -4.29 7.35 13.87
N ALA A 258 -4.68 7.83 12.69
CA ALA A 258 -3.74 8.35 11.71
C ALA A 258 -3.23 9.72 12.16
N LEU A 259 -2.00 10.08 11.75
CA LEU A 259 -1.42 11.39 12.09
C LEU A 259 -2.32 12.55 11.66
N GLU A 260 -2.85 12.48 10.44
CA GLU A 260 -3.74 13.49 9.86
C GLU A 260 -5.06 13.63 10.61
N GLU A 261 -5.52 12.57 11.27
CA GLU A 261 -6.71 12.60 12.11
C GLU A 261 -6.50 13.49 13.34
N GLY A 262 -5.30 13.42 13.94
CA GLY A 262 -4.91 14.28 15.05
C GLY A 262 -4.63 15.72 14.63
N GLU A 263 -4.00 15.93 13.48
CA GLU A 263 -3.65 17.27 12.98
C GLU A 263 -4.84 18.03 12.41
N TYR A 264 -5.79 17.31 11.77
CA TYR A 264 -6.92 17.90 11.06
C TYR A 264 -8.28 17.32 11.49
N PRO A 265 -8.62 17.28 12.79
CA PRO A 265 -9.79 16.56 13.32
C PRO A 265 -11.11 17.03 12.71
N ASN A 266 -11.22 18.31 12.33
CA ASN A 266 -12.44 18.88 11.76
C ASN A 266 -12.66 18.52 10.27
N HIS A 267 -11.64 17.95 9.61
CA HIS A 267 -11.68 17.68 8.18
C HIS A 267 -11.46 16.21 7.85
N TYR A 268 -10.73 15.46 8.66
CA TYR A 268 -10.31 14.09 8.37
C TYR A 268 -11.48 13.14 8.08
N HIS A 269 -12.52 13.18 8.91
CA HIS A 269 -13.73 12.36 8.74
C HIS A 269 -14.86 13.05 8.01
N ARG A 270 -14.64 14.28 7.53
CA ARG A 270 -15.68 15.04 6.84
C ARG A 270 -16.01 14.36 5.51
N ARG A 271 -17.28 14.02 5.32
CA ARG A 271 -17.79 13.56 4.03
C ARG A 271 -17.78 14.74 3.06
N VAL A 272 -17.29 14.52 1.84
CA VAL A 272 -17.44 15.49 0.76
C VAL A 272 -18.89 15.42 0.35
N ALA A 273 -19.63 16.55 0.45
CA ALA A 273 -21.00 16.59 -0.05
C ALA A 273 -20.95 16.35 -1.56
N SER A 274 -21.64 15.31 -2.01
CA SER A 274 -21.93 15.16 -3.43
C SER A 274 -22.89 16.27 -3.82
N ASP A 275 -22.43 17.19 -4.67
CA ASP A 275 -23.27 18.16 -5.34
C ASP A 275 -24.27 17.47 -6.29
#